data_e959791e73ba51230c48e0e392bfd946
#
_entry.id   e959791e73ba51230c48e0e392bfd946
#
_cell.length_a   1.000
_cell.length_b   1.000
_cell.length_c   1.000
_cell.angle_alpha   90.00
_cell.angle_beta   90.00
_cell.angle_gamma   90.00
#
_symmetry.space_group_name_H-M   'P 1'
#
loop_
_entity.id
_entity.type
_entity.pdbx_description
1 polymer ?
#
loop_
_entity_poly.entity_id
_entity_poly.type
_entity_poly.pdbx_seq_one_letter_code
_entity_poly.pdbx_strand_id
1 'polypeptide(L)'
;MPFDTDEAGMRKEVLPPADVVINPKQEACNYPYPLLCGAGVAFQFMRAFYQAMEEDESQLEELLSMLAIATVCDVVDLTGENRIFVKEGLRRIKDTQNIGLKALLNVHDLMDKQIQSYALGFIVGPCINASGRLESAEKALNLFLEEDEEKAKQTAEELKELNDLRKTMTENGVKEALGQAFEYEAKGDKVLVLYLPECHESIAGIIAGRIKDRLNHPAFVLTDAKEGIKGSGRSIEGYSMFEEMMKVKEVFTKFGGHPMAAGCSLEKEKLQEFRKKINENCTLEKKDFAKKVQIDIDMPVDYITMDLIHQLSVLEPFGKENKKPLFAHRKLKVERVNVFGKNRNVIKLALKSGQGTRIDGMIFEDEDEFREKMGTAKYITCTYYPVINEYQGYKSLQINIQNYFFVEE
;
A
#
# COMPACT_ATOMS: atom_id res chain seq x y z
N MET A 1 13.14 1.33 17.01
CA MET A 1 13.66 1.36 18.40
C MET A 1 13.37 2.72 18.98
N PRO A 2 12.83 2.81 20.18
CA PRO A 2 12.76 4.08 20.88
C PRO A 2 14.18 4.55 21.23
N PHE A 3 14.43 5.82 21.00
CA PHE A 3 15.68 6.46 21.37
C PHE A 3 15.36 7.54 22.42
N ASP A 4 16.20 7.64 23.40
CA ASP A 4 16.23 8.76 24.33
C ASP A 4 17.44 9.63 23.99
N THR A 5 17.46 10.86 24.48
CA THR A 5 18.63 11.74 24.40
C THR A 5 19.33 11.70 25.75
N ASP A 6 20.63 11.41 25.75
CA ASP A 6 21.43 11.51 26.96
C ASP A 6 21.63 12.98 27.41
N GLU A 7 22.26 13.18 28.53
CA GLU A 7 22.56 14.52 29.10
C GLU A 7 23.41 15.40 28.18
N ALA A 8 24.12 14.80 27.22
CA ALA A 8 24.91 15.49 26.20
C ALA A 8 24.13 15.74 24.91
N GLY A 9 22.83 15.38 24.83
CA GLY A 9 21.98 15.51 23.65
C GLY A 9 22.26 14.46 22.59
N MET A 10 23.01 13.39 22.88
CA MET A 10 23.27 12.30 21.95
C MET A 10 22.17 11.25 22.05
N ARG A 11 21.83 10.69 20.91
CA ARG A 11 20.80 9.65 20.75
C ARG A 11 21.26 8.37 21.42
N LYS A 12 20.51 7.90 22.41
CA LYS A 12 20.77 6.64 23.12
C LYS A 12 19.68 5.63 22.83
N GLU A 13 20.09 4.43 22.51
CA GLU A 13 19.16 3.31 22.36
C GLU A 13 18.51 2.94 23.69
N VAL A 14 17.18 2.84 23.69
CA VAL A 14 16.42 2.42 24.88
C VAL A 14 15.82 1.04 24.61
N LEU A 15 16.32 0.04 25.35
CA LEU A 15 15.78 -1.31 25.30
C LEU A 15 14.65 -1.46 26.35
N PRO A 16 13.61 -2.27 26.06
CA PRO A 16 12.61 -2.61 27.04
C PRO A 16 13.25 -3.39 28.20
N PRO A 17 12.70 -3.31 29.43
CA PRO A 17 13.19 -4.05 30.59
C PRO A 17 12.82 -5.53 30.49
N ALA A 18 13.58 -6.27 29.69
CA ALA A 18 13.45 -7.71 29.47
C ALA A 18 14.81 -8.39 29.68
N ASP A 19 14.81 -9.65 30.07
CA ASP A 19 16.04 -10.43 30.25
C ASP A 19 16.84 -10.57 28.96
N VAL A 20 16.13 -10.72 27.81
CA VAL A 20 16.72 -10.80 26.48
C VAL A 20 15.84 -10.03 25.48
N VAL A 21 16.47 -9.25 24.63
CA VAL A 21 15.82 -8.56 23.51
C VAL A 21 16.43 -9.04 22.21
N ILE A 22 15.61 -9.66 21.34
CA ILE A 22 16.02 -10.10 20.00
C ILE A 22 15.48 -9.09 19.00
N ASN A 23 16.35 -8.24 18.49
CA ASN A 23 16.01 -7.28 17.45
C ASN A 23 17.27 -6.94 16.63
N PRO A 24 17.26 -7.27 15.32
CA PRO A 24 18.41 -7.04 14.46
C PRO A 24 18.75 -5.56 14.22
N LYS A 25 17.91 -4.64 14.69
CA LYS A 25 18.13 -3.18 14.61
C LYS A 25 18.86 -2.60 15.83
N GLN A 26 19.25 -3.41 16.80
CA GLN A 26 20.08 -2.94 17.91
C GLN A 26 21.46 -2.55 17.42
N GLU A 27 22.05 -1.48 17.98
CA GLU A 27 23.38 -0.97 17.58
C GLU A 27 24.47 -2.03 17.72
N ALA A 28 24.40 -2.88 18.73
CA ALA A 28 25.36 -3.96 18.98
C ALA A 28 25.09 -5.24 18.16
N CYS A 29 24.00 -5.31 17.38
CA CYS A 29 23.64 -6.52 16.65
C CYS A 29 24.41 -6.62 15.33
N ASN A 30 25.09 -7.75 15.15
CA ASN A 30 25.84 -8.05 13.94
C ASN A 30 25.07 -8.93 12.93
N TYR A 31 23.74 -9.05 13.10
CA TYR A 31 22.92 -9.78 12.12
C TYR A 31 22.98 -9.10 10.75
N PRO A 32 23.28 -9.83 9.66
CA PRO A 32 23.62 -9.21 8.38
C PRO A 32 22.43 -8.52 7.68
N TYR A 33 21.18 -8.82 8.10
CA TYR A 33 19.97 -8.27 7.48
C TYR A 33 18.99 -7.67 8.51
N PRO A 34 19.12 -6.39 8.87
CA PRO A 34 18.32 -5.77 9.95
C PRO A 34 16.88 -5.39 9.54
N LEU A 35 16.48 -5.62 8.28
CA LEU A 35 15.20 -5.15 7.72
C LEU A 35 14.06 -6.16 7.84
N LEU A 36 14.21 -7.18 8.70
CA LEU A 36 13.17 -8.14 8.97
C LEU A 36 11.95 -7.49 9.65
N CYS A 37 10.74 -7.94 9.30
CA CYS A 37 9.55 -7.70 10.12
C CYS A 37 9.56 -8.57 11.39
N GLY A 38 8.65 -8.29 12.34
CA GLY A 38 8.59 -9.06 13.60
C GLY A 38 8.43 -10.56 13.38
N ALA A 39 7.60 -10.99 12.42
CA ALA A 39 7.46 -12.39 12.06
C ALA A 39 8.75 -12.98 11.47
N GLY A 40 9.52 -12.19 10.70
CA GLY A 40 10.82 -12.59 10.17
C GLY A 40 11.86 -12.83 11.27
N VAL A 41 11.87 -11.96 12.28
CA VAL A 41 12.74 -12.14 13.47
C VAL A 41 12.35 -13.40 14.23
N ALA A 42 11.05 -13.64 14.46
CA ALA A 42 10.55 -14.84 15.12
C ALA A 42 10.90 -16.11 14.34
N PHE A 43 10.77 -16.07 13.01
CA PHE A 43 11.12 -17.21 12.15
C PHE A 43 12.61 -17.55 12.22
N GLN A 44 13.48 -16.55 12.16
CA GLN A 44 14.93 -16.77 12.27
C GLN A 44 15.34 -17.23 13.68
N PHE A 45 14.65 -16.75 14.72
CA PHE A 45 14.84 -17.28 16.08
C PHE A 45 14.46 -18.76 16.15
N MET A 46 13.31 -19.15 15.58
CA MET A 46 12.88 -20.56 15.55
C MET A 46 13.87 -21.43 14.77
N ARG A 47 14.40 -20.97 13.65
CA ARG A 47 15.44 -21.68 12.92
C ARG A 47 16.68 -21.94 13.78
N ALA A 48 17.18 -20.89 14.43
CA ALA A 48 18.34 -21.02 15.32
C ALA A 48 18.04 -21.96 16.50
N PHE A 49 16.82 -21.95 17.02
CA PHE A 49 16.38 -22.84 18.10
C PHE A 49 16.34 -24.30 17.63
N TYR A 50 15.75 -24.59 16.46
CA TYR A 50 15.72 -25.92 15.89
C TYR A 50 17.14 -26.45 15.63
N GLN A 51 18.03 -25.62 15.10
CA GLN A 51 19.45 -26.00 14.92
C GLN A 51 20.13 -26.32 16.25
N ALA A 52 19.89 -25.52 17.30
CA ALA A 52 20.48 -25.76 18.61
C ALA A 52 19.94 -27.01 19.31
N MET A 53 18.68 -27.38 19.00
CA MET A 53 18.03 -28.58 19.52
C MET A 53 18.22 -29.82 18.65
N GLU A 54 18.96 -29.71 17.54
CA GLU A 54 19.18 -30.77 16.54
C GLU A 54 17.85 -31.27 15.92
N GLU A 55 16.82 -30.39 15.83
CA GLU A 55 15.52 -30.70 15.24
C GLU A 55 15.52 -30.44 13.72
N ASP A 56 14.57 -31.05 13.01
CA ASP A 56 14.42 -30.92 11.57
C ASP A 56 13.83 -29.56 11.18
N GLU A 57 14.64 -28.66 10.62
CA GLU A 57 14.22 -27.36 10.12
C GLU A 57 13.13 -27.42 9.03
N SER A 58 12.97 -28.58 8.36
CA SER A 58 11.94 -28.72 7.31
C SER A 58 10.51 -28.48 7.84
N GLN A 59 10.28 -28.73 9.14
CA GLN A 59 9.02 -28.45 9.81
C GLN A 59 8.66 -26.95 9.81
N LEU A 60 9.65 -26.06 9.71
CA LEU A 60 9.43 -24.61 9.65
C LEU A 60 9.04 -24.13 8.24
N GLU A 61 9.21 -24.95 7.22
CA GLU A 61 8.89 -24.55 5.84
C GLU A 61 7.39 -24.23 5.64
N GLU A 62 6.52 -24.87 6.41
CA GLU A 62 5.08 -24.59 6.38
C GLU A 62 4.77 -23.15 6.83
N LEU A 63 5.56 -22.61 7.75
CA LEU A 63 5.40 -21.24 8.25
C LEU A 63 5.77 -20.18 7.21
N LEU A 64 6.50 -20.55 6.13
CA LEU A 64 6.92 -19.60 5.09
C LEU A 64 5.74 -18.90 4.40
N SER A 65 4.60 -19.58 4.28
CA SER A 65 3.38 -18.96 3.71
C SER A 65 2.85 -17.83 4.59
N MET A 66 2.81 -18.04 5.92
CA MET A 66 2.44 -17.02 6.89
C MET A 66 3.47 -15.89 6.96
N LEU A 67 4.75 -16.25 6.93
CA LEU A 67 5.84 -15.29 6.92
C LEU A 67 5.79 -14.38 5.67
N ALA A 68 5.46 -14.93 4.51
CA ALA A 68 5.28 -14.14 3.29
C ALA A 68 4.15 -13.13 3.43
N ILE A 69 3.00 -13.55 4.00
CA ILE A 69 1.87 -12.65 4.27
C ILE A 69 2.32 -11.53 5.23
N ALA A 70 2.93 -11.88 6.36
CA ALA A 70 3.38 -10.91 7.35
C ALA A 70 4.40 -9.92 6.75
N THR A 71 5.40 -10.42 6.01
CA THR A 71 6.45 -9.60 5.39
C THR A 71 5.87 -8.59 4.39
N VAL A 72 4.94 -9.03 3.53
CA VAL A 72 4.30 -8.14 2.54
C VAL A 72 3.37 -7.14 3.21
N CYS A 73 2.58 -7.57 4.21
CA CYS A 73 1.60 -6.72 4.88
C CYS A 73 2.24 -5.67 5.80
N ASP A 74 3.41 -5.94 6.37
CA ASP A 74 4.18 -4.99 7.17
C ASP A 74 4.94 -3.97 6.31
N VAL A 75 4.89 -4.14 4.98
CA VAL A 75 5.50 -3.23 3.99
C VAL A 75 6.99 -2.99 4.25
N VAL A 76 7.71 -4.01 4.71
CA VAL A 76 9.17 -3.96 4.84
C VAL A 76 9.84 -4.09 3.47
N ASP A 77 11.11 -3.70 3.38
CA ASP A 77 11.87 -3.74 2.14
C ASP A 77 11.94 -5.17 1.58
N LEU A 78 11.49 -5.36 0.36
CA LEU A 78 11.43 -6.69 -0.28
C LEU A 78 12.74 -7.02 -1.01
N THR A 79 13.83 -6.98 -0.23
CA THR A 79 15.20 -7.28 -0.65
C THR A 79 15.77 -8.40 0.20
N GLY A 80 16.95 -8.89 -0.10
CA GLY A 80 17.68 -9.88 0.71
C GLY A 80 16.79 -11.03 1.21
N GLU A 81 16.83 -11.29 2.51
CA GLU A 81 16.07 -12.39 3.14
C GLU A 81 14.56 -12.22 3.01
N ASN A 82 14.02 -11.00 3.16
CA ASN A 82 12.60 -10.75 3.00
C ASN A 82 12.10 -11.20 1.61
N ARG A 83 12.86 -10.92 0.55
CA ARG A 83 12.50 -11.35 -0.79
C ARG A 83 12.53 -12.87 -0.93
N ILE A 84 13.51 -13.55 -0.32
CA ILE A 84 13.60 -15.02 -0.31
C ILE A 84 12.38 -15.60 0.41
N PHE A 85 12.05 -15.10 1.60
CA PHE A 85 10.89 -15.57 2.37
C PHE A 85 9.58 -15.41 1.60
N VAL A 86 9.37 -14.24 0.98
CA VAL A 86 8.14 -14.01 0.20
C VAL A 86 8.11 -14.91 -1.04
N LYS A 87 9.22 -15.09 -1.74
CA LYS A 87 9.30 -15.97 -2.91
C LYS A 87 8.97 -17.41 -2.55
N GLU A 88 9.58 -17.94 -1.48
CA GLU A 88 9.36 -19.31 -1.03
C GLU A 88 7.95 -19.49 -0.43
N GLY A 89 7.47 -18.51 0.33
CA GLY A 89 6.11 -18.58 0.87
C GLY A 89 5.04 -18.53 -0.22
N LEU A 90 5.19 -17.69 -1.25
CA LEU A 90 4.28 -17.66 -2.40
C LEU A 90 4.27 -18.98 -3.19
N ARG A 91 5.41 -19.66 -3.27
CA ARG A 91 5.50 -20.96 -3.93
C ARG A 91 4.70 -22.03 -3.20
N ARG A 92 4.68 -21.98 -1.87
CA ARG A 92 4.05 -22.97 -0.98
C ARG A 92 2.61 -22.62 -0.59
N ILE A 93 2.17 -21.39 -0.77
CA ILE A 93 0.92 -20.88 -0.18
C ILE A 93 -0.32 -21.70 -0.54
N LYS A 94 -0.38 -22.27 -1.73
CA LYS A 94 -1.49 -23.13 -2.17
C LYS A 94 -1.47 -24.51 -1.54
N ASP A 95 -0.30 -24.97 -1.14
CA ASP A 95 -0.08 -26.30 -0.55
C ASP A 95 -0.11 -26.25 0.99
N THR A 96 -0.38 -25.07 1.57
CA THR A 96 -0.44 -24.90 3.02
C THR A 96 -1.36 -25.90 3.69
N GLN A 97 -0.97 -26.43 4.83
CA GLN A 97 -1.82 -27.29 5.65
C GLN A 97 -2.67 -26.47 6.64
N ASN A 98 -2.40 -25.18 6.77
CA ASN A 98 -3.20 -24.32 7.64
C ASN A 98 -4.62 -24.14 7.09
N ILE A 99 -5.58 -24.69 7.83
CA ILE A 99 -7.01 -24.72 7.45
C ILE A 99 -7.57 -23.30 7.30
N GLY A 100 -7.23 -22.40 8.23
CA GLY A 100 -7.68 -21.02 8.19
C GLY A 100 -7.14 -20.26 6.98
N LEU A 101 -5.88 -20.46 6.61
CA LEU A 101 -5.31 -19.85 5.41
C LEU A 101 -5.96 -20.39 4.14
N LYS A 102 -6.20 -21.70 4.05
CA LYS A 102 -6.95 -22.30 2.94
C LYS A 102 -8.34 -21.69 2.80
N ALA A 103 -9.06 -21.57 3.91
CA ALA A 103 -10.39 -20.96 3.93
C ALA A 103 -10.34 -19.51 3.42
N LEU A 104 -9.39 -18.71 3.90
CA LEU A 104 -9.22 -17.32 3.48
C LEU A 104 -8.87 -17.18 1.98
N LEU A 105 -8.04 -18.06 1.44
CA LEU A 105 -7.73 -18.09 0.01
C LEU A 105 -8.94 -18.51 -0.83
N ASN A 106 -9.73 -19.47 -0.36
CA ASN A 106 -10.94 -19.95 -1.05
C ASN A 106 -12.02 -18.88 -1.15
N VAL A 107 -12.34 -18.15 -0.08
CA VAL A 107 -13.37 -17.08 -0.10
C VAL A 107 -13.02 -15.92 -1.03
N HIS A 108 -11.76 -15.86 -1.48
CA HIS A 108 -11.28 -14.87 -2.44
C HIS A 108 -10.98 -15.44 -3.84
N ASP A 109 -11.34 -16.68 -4.13
CA ASP A 109 -11.10 -17.37 -5.41
C ASP A 109 -9.62 -17.31 -5.84
N LEU A 110 -8.69 -17.47 -4.87
CA LEU A 110 -7.25 -17.39 -5.12
C LEU A 110 -6.61 -18.76 -5.38
N MET A 111 -7.25 -19.86 -4.99
CA MET A 111 -6.68 -21.20 -5.12
C MET A 111 -6.39 -21.61 -6.58
N ASP A 112 -7.24 -21.19 -7.51
CA ASP A 112 -7.08 -21.49 -8.94
C ASP A 112 -6.21 -20.48 -9.71
N LYS A 113 -5.77 -19.41 -9.04
CA LYS A 113 -4.98 -18.32 -9.66
C LYS A 113 -3.52 -18.39 -9.23
N GLN A 114 -2.62 -17.82 -10.03
CA GLN A 114 -1.27 -17.56 -9.57
C GLN A 114 -1.30 -16.45 -8.50
N ILE A 115 -0.88 -16.80 -7.28
CA ILE A 115 -0.83 -15.86 -6.16
C ILE A 115 0.48 -15.09 -6.22
N GLN A 116 0.40 -13.77 -6.32
CA GLN A 116 1.52 -12.84 -6.30
C GLN A 116 1.52 -12.01 -5.03
N SER A 117 2.61 -11.30 -4.73
CA SER A 117 2.71 -10.40 -3.57
C SER A 117 1.56 -9.37 -3.52
N TYR A 118 1.05 -8.94 -4.69
CA TYR A 118 -0.14 -8.09 -4.77
C TYR A 118 -1.35 -8.70 -4.05
N ALA A 119 -1.62 -9.99 -4.25
CA ALA A 119 -2.75 -10.64 -3.59
C ALA A 119 -2.57 -10.67 -2.06
N LEU A 120 -1.35 -10.86 -1.58
CA LEU A 120 -1.06 -10.81 -0.14
C LEU A 120 -1.30 -9.40 0.43
N GLY A 121 -0.77 -8.37 -0.21
CA GLY A 121 -0.85 -6.99 0.28
C GLY A 121 -2.20 -6.30 0.10
N PHE A 122 -2.99 -6.69 -0.92
CA PHE A 122 -4.22 -5.98 -1.30
C PHE A 122 -5.51 -6.79 -1.17
N ILE A 123 -5.42 -8.12 -0.98
CA ILE A 123 -6.58 -8.99 -0.79
C ILE A 123 -6.52 -9.66 0.59
N VAL A 124 -5.53 -10.51 0.84
CA VAL A 124 -5.41 -11.32 2.05
C VAL A 124 -5.15 -10.43 3.28
N GLY A 125 -4.10 -9.63 3.25
CA GLY A 125 -3.72 -8.76 4.36
C GLY A 125 -4.80 -7.76 4.80
N PRO A 126 -5.47 -7.06 3.89
CA PRO A 126 -6.61 -6.20 4.25
C PRO A 126 -7.76 -6.92 4.95
N CYS A 127 -8.04 -8.20 4.65
CA CYS A 127 -9.03 -9.00 5.37
C CYS A 127 -8.59 -9.30 6.80
N ILE A 128 -7.35 -9.74 6.98
CA ILE A 128 -6.74 -9.96 8.29
C ILE A 128 -6.80 -8.68 9.13
N ASN A 129 -6.39 -7.55 8.55
CA ASN A 129 -6.33 -6.26 9.23
C ASN A 129 -7.72 -5.65 9.50
N ALA A 130 -8.77 -6.05 8.78
CA ALA A 130 -10.11 -5.48 8.93
C ALA A 130 -10.70 -5.79 10.30
N SER A 131 -10.49 -7.00 10.82
CA SER A 131 -10.96 -7.38 12.15
C SER A 131 -10.36 -6.51 13.26
N GLY A 132 -9.05 -6.31 13.25
CA GLY A 132 -8.37 -5.46 14.24
C GLY A 132 -8.72 -3.96 14.12
N ARG A 133 -9.33 -3.53 13.01
CA ARG A 133 -9.80 -2.15 12.83
C ARG A 133 -11.24 -1.95 13.26
N LEU A 134 -12.12 -2.89 12.97
CA LEU A 134 -13.57 -2.73 13.17
C LEU A 134 -14.10 -3.55 14.36
N GLU A 135 -13.38 -4.61 14.77
CA GLU A 135 -13.77 -5.50 15.88
C GLU A 135 -12.54 -5.81 16.77
N SER A 136 -11.98 -7.02 16.65
CA SER A 136 -10.81 -7.50 17.38
C SER A 136 -9.84 -8.25 16.47
N ALA A 137 -8.54 -8.00 16.65
CA ALA A 137 -7.49 -8.74 15.95
C ALA A 137 -7.49 -10.25 16.30
N GLU A 138 -8.08 -10.64 17.41
CA GLU A 138 -8.20 -12.04 17.84
C GLU A 138 -9.01 -12.89 16.85
N LYS A 139 -9.98 -12.30 16.14
CA LYS A 139 -10.77 -13.02 15.12
C LYS A 139 -9.88 -13.59 14.02
N ALA A 140 -8.94 -12.77 13.50
CA ALA A 140 -7.99 -13.22 12.48
C ALA A 140 -6.96 -14.20 13.04
N LEU A 141 -6.51 -14.01 14.29
CA LEU A 141 -5.63 -14.97 14.95
C LEU A 141 -6.30 -16.34 15.11
N ASN A 142 -7.55 -16.36 15.59
CA ASN A 142 -8.32 -17.59 15.79
C ASN A 142 -8.58 -18.32 14.47
N LEU A 143 -8.75 -17.61 13.34
CA LEU A 143 -8.83 -18.24 12.04
C LEU A 143 -7.60 -19.11 11.73
N PHE A 144 -6.39 -18.59 11.99
CA PHE A 144 -5.15 -19.32 11.70
C PHE A 144 -4.85 -20.46 12.70
N LEU A 145 -5.52 -20.46 13.86
CA LEU A 145 -5.40 -21.49 14.88
C LEU A 145 -6.57 -22.50 14.80
N GLU A 146 -7.55 -22.31 13.91
CA GLU A 146 -8.73 -23.17 13.80
C GLU A 146 -8.37 -24.51 13.13
N GLU A 147 -8.86 -25.60 13.71
CA GLU A 147 -8.67 -26.97 13.21
C GLU A 147 -9.94 -27.54 12.55
N ASP A 148 -11.07 -26.87 12.69
CA ASP A 148 -12.34 -27.24 12.10
C ASP A 148 -12.57 -26.47 10.78
N GLU A 149 -12.72 -27.20 9.66
CA GLU A 149 -12.86 -26.61 8.33
C GLU A 149 -14.11 -25.74 8.17
N GLU A 150 -15.24 -26.14 8.76
CA GLU A 150 -16.49 -25.40 8.64
C GLU A 150 -16.42 -24.09 9.43
N LYS A 151 -15.85 -24.12 10.63
CA LYS A 151 -15.62 -22.91 11.43
C LYS A 151 -14.61 -21.97 10.77
N ALA A 152 -13.53 -22.52 10.23
CA ALA A 152 -12.54 -21.72 9.50
C ALA A 152 -13.18 -21.04 8.29
N LYS A 153 -14.02 -21.74 7.53
CA LYS A 153 -14.76 -21.18 6.40
C LYS A 153 -15.68 -20.06 6.85
N GLN A 154 -16.49 -20.27 7.89
CA GLN A 154 -17.38 -19.24 8.43
C GLN A 154 -16.59 -18.01 8.88
N THR A 155 -15.50 -18.18 9.63
CA THR A 155 -14.66 -17.07 10.09
C THR A 155 -14.00 -16.32 8.92
N ALA A 156 -13.58 -17.03 7.87
CA ALA A 156 -13.02 -16.41 6.67
C ALA A 156 -14.07 -15.57 5.90
N GLU A 157 -15.33 -16.04 5.82
CA GLU A 157 -16.45 -15.30 5.24
C GLU A 157 -16.73 -14.02 6.05
N GLU A 158 -16.76 -14.11 7.39
CA GLU A 158 -16.95 -12.96 8.28
C GLU A 158 -15.81 -11.92 8.11
N LEU A 159 -14.56 -12.36 8.01
CA LEU A 159 -13.43 -11.46 7.76
C LEU A 159 -13.52 -10.75 6.40
N LYS A 160 -14.01 -11.45 5.38
CA LYS A 160 -14.27 -10.85 4.07
C LYS A 160 -15.37 -9.79 4.16
N GLU A 161 -16.47 -10.08 4.86
CA GLU A 161 -17.55 -9.12 5.07
C GLU A 161 -17.07 -7.87 5.82
N LEU A 162 -16.29 -8.03 6.89
CA LEU A 162 -15.67 -6.92 7.61
C LEU A 162 -14.76 -6.07 6.70
N ASN A 163 -13.99 -6.72 5.84
CA ASN A 163 -13.14 -6.00 4.88
C ASN A 163 -13.97 -5.24 3.83
N ASP A 164 -15.08 -5.82 3.37
CA ASP A 164 -15.96 -5.16 2.41
C ASP A 164 -16.71 -3.98 3.07
N LEU A 165 -17.13 -4.11 4.33
CA LEU A 165 -17.64 -3.00 5.13
C LEU A 165 -16.60 -1.89 5.26
N ARG A 166 -15.36 -2.23 5.65
CA ARG A 166 -14.25 -1.27 5.75
C ARG A 166 -14.00 -0.54 4.43
N LYS A 167 -14.05 -1.26 3.28
CA LYS A 167 -13.91 -0.64 1.95
C LYS A 167 -15.00 0.39 1.71
N THR A 168 -16.26 0.00 1.93
CA THR A 168 -17.41 0.89 1.75
C THR A 168 -17.32 2.15 2.63
N MET A 169 -16.99 1.97 3.92
CA MET A 169 -16.76 3.09 4.83
C MET A 169 -15.62 4.00 4.34
N THR A 170 -14.52 3.40 3.85
CA THR A 170 -13.38 4.15 3.32
C THR A 170 -13.77 4.93 2.06
N GLU A 171 -14.51 4.34 1.13
CA GLU A 171 -14.96 4.98 -0.11
C GLU A 171 -15.88 6.17 0.17
N ASN A 172 -16.83 5.99 1.09
CA ASN A 172 -17.70 7.09 1.53
C ASN A 172 -16.91 8.22 2.18
N GLY A 173 -16.00 7.89 3.10
CA GLY A 173 -15.15 8.88 3.75
C GLY A 173 -14.20 9.61 2.77
N VAL A 174 -13.66 8.92 1.77
CA VAL A 174 -12.85 9.55 0.72
C VAL A 174 -13.68 10.51 -0.12
N LYS A 175 -14.92 10.14 -0.47
CA LYS A 175 -15.80 11.01 -1.25
C LYS A 175 -16.12 12.32 -0.49
N GLU A 176 -16.44 12.22 0.80
CA GLU A 176 -16.67 13.38 1.67
C GLU A 176 -15.40 14.23 1.83
N ALA A 177 -14.27 13.57 2.11
CA ALA A 177 -12.96 14.22 2.28
C ALA A 177 -12.53 14.99 1.02
N LEU A 178 -12.76 14.45 -0.18
CA LEU A 178 -12.43 15.12 -1.44
C LEU A 178 -13.23 16.42 -1.63
N GLY A 179 -14.51 16.43 -1.24
CA GLY A 179 -15.31 17.67 -1.29
C GLY A 179 -14.67 18.78 -0.47
N GLN A 180 -14.28 18.50 0.79
CA GLN A 180 -13.58 19.45 1.64
C GLN A 180 -12.18 19.80 1.09
N ALA A 181 -11.45 18.80 0.57
CA ALA A 181 -10.08 18.99 0.08
C ALA A 181 -10.03 19.97 -1.09
N PHE A 182 -10.92 19.84 -2.09
CA PHE A 182 -10.98 20.77 -3.22
C PHE A 182 -11.35 22.20 -2.79
N GLU A 183 -12.27 22.33 -1.82
CA GLU A 183 -12.61 23.65 -1.27
C GLU A 183 -11.39 24.30 -0.58
N TYR A 184 -10.62 23.51 0.17
CA TYR A 184 -9.47 24.02 0.92
C TYR A 184 -8.28 24.32 0.01
N GLU A 185 -8.02 23.47 -0.97
CA GLU A 185 -7.02 23.72 -2.01
C GLU A 185 -7.32 25.01 -2.79
N ALA A 186 -8.59 25.23 -3.16
CA ALA A 186 -9.04 26.48 -3.81
C ALA A 186 -8.85 27.74 -2.93
N LYS A 187 -8.86 27.59 -1.60
CA LYS A 187 -8.54 28.65 -0.64
C LYS A 187 -7.04 28.84 -0.41
N GLY A 188 -6.19 28.00 -1.01
CA GLY A 188 -4.74 28.09 -0.93
C GLY A 188 -4.11 27.25 0.19
N ASP A 189 -4.85 26.33 0.82
CA ASP A 189 -4.28 25.42 1.80
C ASP A 189 -3.28 24.49 1.14
N LYS A 190 -2.11 24.39 1.72
CA LYS A 190 -1.02 23.50 1.30
C LYS A 190 -1.04 22.16 2.05
N VAL A 191 -1.55 22.18 3.26
CA VAL A 191 -1.78 21.01 4.13
C VAL A 191 -3.27 20.87 4.34
N LEU A 192 -3.83 19.76 3.89
CA LEU A 192 -5.27 19.51 3.93
C LEU A 192 -5.66 18.98 5.32
N VAL A 193 -6.37 19.77 6.11
CA VAL A 193 -6.89 19.38 7.44
C VAL A 193 -8.39 19.15 7.30
N LEU A 194 -8.78 17.89 7.12
CA LEU A 194 -10.13 17.45 6.78
C LEU A 194 -10.83 16.91 8.03
N TYR A 195 -12.07 17.30 8.26
CA TYR A 195 -12.84 16.89 9.43
C TYR A 195 -14.07 16.07 9.01
N LEU A 196 -14.07 14.82 9.41
CA LEU A 196 -15.12 13.82 9.12
C LEU A 196 -15.65 13.26 10.45
N PRO A 197 -16.62 13.94 11.09
CA PRO A 197 -17.07 13.61 12.44
C PRO A 197 -17.58 12.17 12.60
N GLU A 198 -18.26 11.64 11.58
CA GLU A 198 -18.84 10.30 11.58
C GLU A 198 -17.84 9.19 11.13
N CYS A 199 -16.61 9.57 10.79
CA CYS A 199 -15.62 8.61 10.32
C CYS A 199 -15.12 7.75 11.48
N HIS A 200 -15.05 6.44 11.29
CA HIS A 200 -14.44 5.56 12.27
C HIS A 200 -12.93 5.85 12.39
N GLU A 201 -12.43 6.03 13.62
CA GLU A 201 -11.04 6.47 13.87
C GLU A 201 -9.98 5.55 13.22
N SER A 202 -10.24 4.24 13.12
CA SER A 202 -9.30 3.26 12.56
C SER A 202 -9.09 3.36 11.06
N ILE A 203 -10.00 4.04 10.32
CA ILE A 203 -9.90 4.22 8.88
C ILE A 203 -9.47 5.63 8.47
N ALA A 204 -9.43 6.58 9.39
CA ALA A 204 -9.00 7.97 9.13
C ALA A 204 -7.63 8.03 8.42
N GLY A 205 -6.67 7.20 8.87
CA GLY A 205 -5.35 7.12 8.24
C GLY A 205 -5.35 6.51 6.83
N ILE A 206 -6.32 5.66 6.49
CA ILE A 206 -6.49 5.12 5.14
C ILE A 206 -7.05 6.21 4.22
N ILE A 207 -8.05 6.96 4.70
CA ILE A 207 -8.63 8.09 3.96
C ILE A 207 -7.57 9.16 3.72
N ALA A 208 -6.82 9.56 4.75
CA ALA A 208 -5.71 10.52 4.61
C ALA A 208 -4.69 10.08 3.56
N GLY A 209 -4.34 8.78 3.54
CA GLY A 209 -3.46 8.19 2.53
C GLY A 209 -4.04 8.33 1.11
N ARG A 210 -5.32 8.03 0.91
CA ARG A 210 -5.97 8.14 -0.41
C ARG A 210 -6.07 9.58 -0.89
N ILE A 211 -6.38 10.53 0.00
CA ILE A 211 -6.38 11.97 -0.32
C ILE A 211 -4.98 12.42 -0.73
N LYS A 212 -3.96 12.08 0.07
CA LYS A 212 -2.56 12.35 -0.24
C LYS A 212 -2.15 11.76 -1.60
N ASP A 213 -2.51 10.51 -1.90
CA ASP A 213 -2.16 9.86 -3.17
C ASP A 213 -2.87 10.51 -4.37
N ARG A 214 -4.13 10.97 -4.19
CA ARG A 214 -4.90 11.59 -5.27
C ARG A 214 -4.45 13.02 -5.56
N LEU A 215 -4.27 13.85 -4.52
CA LEU A 215 -3.98 15.29 -4.65
C LEU A 215 -2.49 15.63 -4.52
N ASN A 216 -1.66 14.71 -4.07
CA ASN A 216 -0.24 14.90 -3.74
C ASN A 216 0.00 16.05 -2.75
N HIS A 217 -0.88 16.15 -1.73
CA HIS A 217 -0.77 17.10 -0.62
C HIS A 217 -0.62 16.36 0.70
N PRO A 218 0.13 16.89 1.69
CA PRO A 218 0.03 16.40 3.05
C PRO A 218 -1.42 16.52 3.53
N ALA A 219 -1.97 15.45 4.10
CA ALA A 219 -3.37 15.42 4.49
C ALA A 219 -3.54 14.83 5.89
N PHE A 220 -4.32 15.51 6.71
CA PHE A 220 -4.86 15.02 7.97
C PHE A 220 -6.35 14.74 7.81
N VAL A 221 -6.80 13.62 8.34
CA VAL A 221 -8.23 13.31 8.51
C VAL A 221 -8.49 13.17 10.00
N LEU A 222 -9.40 14.01 10.49
CA LEU A 222 -9.79 14.12 11.89
C LEU A 222 -11.23 13.63 12.05
N THR A 223 -11.53 13.00 13.15
CA THR A 223 -12.87 12.47 13.47
C THR A 223 -13.20 12.69 14.94
N ASP A 224 -14.48 12.66 15.28
CA ASP A 224 -14.92 12.74 16.66
C ASP A 224 -14.38 11.52 17.46
N ALA A 225 -14.00 11.74 18.69
CA ALA A 225 -13.54 10.73 19.63
C ALA A 225 -14.31 10.86 20.95
N LYS A 226 -14.10 9.93 21.89
CA LYS A 226 -14.73 10.01 23.22
C LYS A 226 -14.42 11.32 23.92
N GLU A 227 -13.20 11.84 23.73
CA GLU A 227 -12.75 13.12 24.26
C GLU A 227 -12.12 13.90 23.11
N GLY A 228 -12.75 15.02 22.72
CA GLY A 228 -12.26 15.86 21.62
C GLY A 228 -12.32 15.20 20.26
N ILE A 229 -11.30 15.45 19.44
CA ILE A 229 -11.14 14.86 18.12
C ILE A 229 -9.77 14.16 17.99
N LYS A 230 -9.74 13.09 17.20
CA LYS A 230 -8.53 12.35 16.84
C LYS A 230 -8.30 12.42 15.35
N GLY A 231 -7.05 12.32 14.93
CA GLY A 231 -6.71 12.32 13.53
C GLY A 231 -5.48 11.53 13.19
N SER A 232 -5.42 11.24 11.90
CA SER A 232 -4.25 10.62 11.27
C SER A 232 -3.80 11.46 10.09
N GLY A 233 -2.49 11.72 10.02
CA GLY A 233 -1.85 12.44 8.92
C GLY A 233 -1.05 11.51 8.01
N ARG A 234 -0.98 11.86 6.73
CA ARG A 234 -0.12 11.24 5.73
C ARG A 234 0.57 12.32 4.91
N SER A 235 1.87 12.14 4.68
CA SER A 235 2.71 13.14 4.06
C SER A 235 3.18 12.79 2.65
N ILE A 236 3.72 13.78 1.98
CA ILE A 236 4.44 13.69 0.71
C ILE A 236 5.94 13.87 0.96
N GLU A 237 6.74 13.54 -0.03
CA GLU A 237 8.19 13.80 0.00
C GLU A 237 8.45 15.30 0.19
N GLY A 238 9.42 15.63 1.03
CA GLY A 238 9.79 17.02 1.33
C GLY A 238 8.99 17.69 2.45
N TYR A 239 7.99 17.00 3.06
CA TYR A 239 7.24 17.52 4.19
C TYR A 239 7.26 16.53 5.37
N SER A 240 8.01 16.85 6.42
CA SER A 240 8.07 16.03 7.63
C SER A 240 6.86 16.32 8.52
N MET A 241 5.89 15.40 8.51
CA MET A 241 4.66 15.54 9.30
C MET A 241 4.94 15.79 10.78
N PHE A 242 5.88 15.03 11.37
CA PHE A 242 6.21 15.15 12.78
C PHE A 242 6.87 16.49 13.13
N GLU A 243 7.85 16.94 12.32
CA GLU A 243 8.55 18.20 12.55
C GLU A 243 7.61 19.40 12.41
N GLU A 244 6.71 19.37 11.44
CA GLU A 244 5.73 20.43 11.24
C GLU A 244 4.70 20.47 12.37
N MET A 245 4.28 19.31 12.89
CA MET A 245 3.42 19.25 14.08
C MET A 245 4.12 19.77 15.34
N MET A 246 5.44 19.54 15.47
CA MET A 246 6.23 20.10 16.59
C MET A 246 6.19 21.62 16.62
N LYS A 247 6.14 22.29 15.46
CA LYS A 247 6.06 23.78 15.40
C LYS A 247 4.74 24.33 15.93
N VAL A 248 3.71 23.51 16.00
CA VAL A 248 2.34 23.88 16.43
C VAL A 248 1.87 22.98 17.58
N LYS A 249 2.79 22.44 18.36
CA LYS A 249 2.51 21.43 19.41
C LYS A 249 1.47 21.85 20.44
N GLU A 250 1.31 23.15 20.68
CA GLU A 250 0.39 23.72 21.66
C GLU A 250 -1.10 23.55 21.28
N VAL A 251 -1.41 23.16 20.03
CA VAL A 251 -2.79 22.89 19.61
C VAL A 251 -3.22 21.45 19.93
N PHE A 252 -2.28 20.56 20.21
CA PHE A 252 -2.55 19.15 20.47
C PHE A 252 -2.59 18.81 21.94
N THR A 253 -3.51 17.95 22.34
CA THR A 253 -3.50 17.28 23.64
C THR A 253 -2.54 16.10 23.63
N LYS A 254 -2.43 15.41 22.49
CA LYS A 254 -1.48 14.31 22.25
C LYS A 254 -1.14 14.23 20.78
N PHE A 255 0.11 14.00 20.46
CA PHE A 255 0.54 13.71 19.08
C PHE A 255 1.81 12.89 19.04
N GLY A 256 2.07 12.28 17.89
CA GLY A 256 3.28 11.52 17.64
C GLY A 256 3.31 11.01 16.19
N GLY A 257 4.47 10.57 15.75
CA GLY A 257 4.60 10.03 14.40
C GLY A 257 6.01 10.05 13.86
N HIS A 258 6.08 9.93 12.55
CA HIS A 258 7.28 9.91 11.73
C HIS A 258 7.15 10.93 10.60
N PRO A 259 8.19 11.19 9.79
CA PRO A 259 8.11 12.14 8.68
C PRO A 259 6.92 11.91 7.74
N MET A 260 6.56 10.65 7.44
CA MET A 260 5.54 10.31 6.44
C MET A 260 4.13 10.06 7.02
N ALA A 261 4.00 9.90 8.33
CA ALA A 261 2.72 9.62 8.97
C ALA A 261 2.72 10.06 10.43
N ALA A 262 1.60 10.63 10.87
CA ALA A 262 1.43 11.04 12.26
C ALA A 262 0.01 10.78 12.75
N GLY A 263 -0.14 10.72 14.08
CA GLY A 263 -1.41 10.71 14.78
C GLY A 263 -1.50 11.87 15.73
N CYS A 264 -2.71 12.39 15.96
CA CYS A 264 -2.94 13.48 16.90
C CYS A 264 -4.30 13.38 17.59
N SER A 265 -4.39 14.05 18.73
CA SER A 265 -5.63 14.35 19.44
C SER A 265 -5.63 15.82 19.82
N LEU A 266 -6.77 16.47 19.71
CA LEU A 266 -6.93 17.89 20.07
C LEU A 266 -8.37 18.15 20.50
N GLU A 267 -8.59 19.29 21.16
CA GLU A 267 -9.92 19.79 21.46
C GLU A 267 -10.60 20.26 20.17
N LYS A 268 -11.92 20.07 20.07
CA LYS A 268 -12.69 20.39 18.84
C LYS A 268 -12.59 21.88 18.47
N GLU A 269 -12.54 22.72 19.45
CA GLU A 269 -12.40 24.19 19.33
C GLU A 269 -11.06 24.59 18.71
N LYS A 270 -10.04 23.75 18.85
CA LYS A 270 -8.69 23.95 18.30
C LYS A 270 -8.55 23.57 16.81
N LEU A 271 -9.55 22.97 16.21
CA LEU A 271 -9.51 22.50 14.82
C LEU A 271 -9.12 23.61 13.83
N GLN A 272 -9.77 24.77 13.90
CA GLN A 272 -9.50 25.87 12.99
C GLN A 272 -8.14 26.53 13.26
N GLU A 273 -7.72 26.58 14.52
CA GLU A 273 -6.39 27.04 14.91
C GLU A 273 -5.31 26.12 14.34
N PHE A 274 -5.50 24.80 14.47
CA PHE A 274 -4.61 23.82 13.86
C PHE A 274 -4.48 24.00 12.35
N ARG A 275 -5.61 24.02 11.61
CA ARG A 275 -5.62 24.20 10.16
C ARG A 275 -4.88 25.49 9.75
N LYS A 276 -5.14 26.60 10.44
CA LYS A 276 -4.49 27.87 10.15
C LYS A 276 -2.99 27.81 10.38
N LYS A 277 -2.56 27.41 11.58
CA LYS A 277 -1.13 27.40 11.96
C LYS A 277 -0.29 26.46 11.12
N ILE A 278 -0.80 25.23 10.83
CA ILE A 278 -0.04 24.25 10.05
C ILE A 278 0.16 24.72 8.60
N ASN A 279 -0.80 25.49 8.05
CA ASN A 279 -0.69 26.08 6.71
C ASN A 279 0.21 27.31 6.68
N GLU A 280 0.15 28.18 7.69
CA GLU A 280 1.04 29.35 7.83
C GLU A 280 2.50 28.95 7.93
N ASN A 281 2.81 27.83 8.60
CA ASN A 281 4.17 27.31 8.75
C ASN A 281 4.65 26.49 7.54
N CYS A 282 3.76 26.12 6.62
CA CYS A 282 4.09 25.26 5.50
C CYS A 282 4.94 25.98 4.44
N THR A 283 6.16 25.49 4.24
CA THR A 283 7.12 26.05 3.28
C THR A 283 7.06 25.43 1.90
N LEU A 284 6.17 24.46 1.65
CA LEU A 284 6.02 23.83 0.34
C LEU A 284 5.65 24.85 -0.74
N GLU A 285 6.25 24.67 -1.91
CA GLU A 285 5.96 25.46 -3.10
C GLU A 285 5.13 24.65 -4.12
N LYS A 286 4.57 25.30 -5.11
CA LYS A 286 3.75 24.68 -6.16
C LYS A 286 4.44 23.48 -6.85
N LYS A 287 5.77 23.53 -7.02
CA LYS A 287 6.56 22.45 -7.61
C LYS A 287 6.60 21.17 -6.77
N ASP A 288 6.42 21.29 -5.43
CA ASP A 288 6.51 20.16 -4.50
C ASP A 288 5.25 19.28 -4.54
N PHE A 289 4.13 19.85 -5.03
CA PHE A 289 2.88 19.11 -5.25
C PHE A 289 2.83 18.38 -6.59
N ALA A 290 3.82 18.57 -7.46
CA ALA A 290 3.90 17.81 -8.70
C ALA A 290 4.31 16.37 -8.43
N LYS A 291 3.51 15.41 -8.88
CA LYS A 291 3.88 13.98 -8.79
C LYS A 291 5.10 13.71 -9.65
N LYS A 292 6.17 13.26 -9.02
CA LYS A 292 7.37 12.78 -9.72
C LYS A 292 7.20 11.29 -10.02
N VAL A 293 7.35 10.91 -11.28
CA VAL A 293 7.31 9.51 -11.73
C VAL A 293 8.72 9.13 -12.17
N GLN A 294 9.32 8.20 -11.44
CA GLN A 294 10.59 7.62 -11.85
C GLN A 294 10.33 6.55 -12.90
N ILE A 295 10.88 6.73 -14.08
CA ILE A 295 10.82 5.79 -15.20
C ILE A 295 12.15 5.05 -15.22
N ASP A 296 12.09 3.71 -15.25
CA ASP A 296 13.32 2.90 -15.31
C ASP A 296 13.90 2.89 -16.73
N ILE A 297 13.04 2.73 -17.74
CA ILE A 297 13.47 2.68 -19.15
C ILE A 297 12.45 3.37 -20.04
N ASP A 298 12.90 4.31 -20.88
CA ASP A 298 12.11 4.83 -22.02
C ASP A 298 12.12 3.78 -23.15
N MET A 299 11.18 2.85 -23.10
CA MET A 299 11.11 1.71 -24.02
C MET A 299 9.86 1.79 -24.88
N PRO A 300 10.02 1.91 -26.21
CA PRO A 300 8.89 1.82 -27.13
C PRO A 300 8.17 0.46 -27.04
N VAL A 301 6.85 0.47 -27.21
CA VAL A 301 6.03 -0.76 -27.18
C VAL A 301 6.42 -1.78 -28.27
N ASP A 302 7.14 -1.33 -29.27
CA ASP A 302 7.68 -2.15 -30.37
C ASP A 302 8.68 -3.22 -29.90
N TYR A 303 9.29 -3.02 -28.73
CA TYR A 303 10.23 -3.96 -28.12
C TYR A 303 9.57 -4.95 -27.15
N ILE A 304 8.26 -4.85 -26.92
CA ILE A 304 7.57 -5.76 -26.03
C ILE A 304 7.40 -7.13 -26.72
N THR A 305 7.94 -8.16 -26.07
CA THR A 305 7.81 -9.56 -26.51
C THR A 305 7.36 -10.42 -25.32
N MET A 306 6.82 -11.61 -25.62
CA MET A 306 6.51 -12.59 -24.57
C MET A 306 7.76 -12.97 -23.78
N ASP A 307 8.89 -13.12 -24.46
CA ASP A 307 10.18 -13.46 -23.84
C ASP A 307 10.65 -12.38 -22.88
N LEU A 308 10.57 -11.10 -23.27
CA LEU A 308 10.89 -9.98 -22.36
C LEU A 308 10.06 -10.05 -21.07
N ILE A 309 8.75 -10.31 -21.18
CA ILE A 309 7.88 -10.38 -20.00
C ILE A 309 8.26 -11.57 -19.10
N HIS A 310 8.61 -12.72 -19.70
CA HIS A 310 9.11 -13.87 -18.94
C HIS A 310 10.46 -13.57 -18.27
N GLN A 311 11.38 -12.87 -18.93
CA GLN A 311 12.64 -12.46 -18.31
C GLN A 311 12.41 -11.49 -17.15
N LEU A 312 11.48 -10.55 -17.28
CA LEU A 312 11.11 -9.63 -16.20
C LEU A 312 10.52 -10.35 -14.97
N SER A 313 9.87 -11.51 -15.16
CA SER A 313 9.31 -12.29 -14.04
C SER A 313 10.38 -12.83 -13.07
N VAL A 314 11.64 -12.91 -13.49
CA VAL A 314 12.77 -13.29 -12.60
C VAL A 314 12.95 -12.26 -11.46
N LEU A 315 12.54 -11.02 -11.69
CA LEU A 315 12.60 -9.95 -10.69
C LEU A 315 11.53 -10.08 -9.60
N GLU A 316 10.48 -10.89 -9.83
CA GLU A 316 9.43 -11.14 -8.83
C GLU A 316 9.97 -11.88 -7.57
N PRO A 317 9.30 -11.71 -6.43
CA PRO A 317 8.12 -10.88 -6.14
C PRO A 317 8.43 -9.39 -6.03
N PHE A 318 7.54 -8.55 -6.57
CA PHE A 318 7.67 -7.09 -6.46
C PHE A 318 7.08 -6.56 -5.14
N GLY A 319 7.65 -5.47 -4.63
CA GLY A 319 7.22 -4.79 -3.42
C GLY A 319 8.08 -3.56 -3.12
N LYS A 320 8.11 -3.13 -1.85
CA LYS A 320 8.94 -2.00 -1.43
C LYS A 320 10.42 -2.31 -1.69
N GLU A 321 11.19 -1.35 -2.20
CA GLU A 321 12.60 -1.45 -2.61
C GLU A 321 12.92 -2.51 -3.71
N ASN A 322 11.92 -3.26 -4.16
CA ASN A 322 11.98 -4.10 -5.36
C ASN A 322 10.76 -3.82 -6.24
N LYS A 323 10.69 -2.60 -6.75
CA LYS A 323 9.55 -2.14 -7.55
C LYS A 323 9.53 -2.83 -8.91
N LYS A 324 8.31 -3.01 -9.45
CA LYS A 324 8.15 -3.48 -10.83
C LYS A 324 8.73 -2.44 -11.78
N PRO A 325 9.60 -2.82 -12.74
CA PRO A 325 10.18 -1.90 -13.69
C PRO A 325 9.11 -1.13 -14.48
N LEU A 326 9.19 0.19 -14.47
CA LEU A 326 8.24 1.08 -15.12
C LEU A 326 8.83 1.56 -16.46
N PHE A 327 8.12 1.27 -17.53
CA PHE A 327 8.49 1.66 -18.88
C PHE A 327 7.69 2.88 -19.33
N ALA A 328 8.19 3.56 -20.37
CA ALA A 328 7.50 4.70 -20.96
C ALA A 328 7.49 4.61 -22.49
N HIS A 329 6.45 5.17 -23.11
CA HIS A 329 6.38 5.40 -24.55
C HIS A 329 5.72 6.76 -24.83
N ARG A 330 6.33 7.52 -25.72
CA ARG A 330 5.84 8.84 -26.12
C ARG A 330 5.01 8.75 -27.39
N LYS A 331 3.85 9.41 -27.38
CA LYS A 331 3.06 9.68 -28.60
C LYS A 331 2.55 8.40 -29.30
N LEU A 332 1.86 7.52 -28.56
CA LEU A 332 1.07 6.43 -29.13
C LEU A 332 -0.24 6.97 -29.68
N LYS A 333 -0.60 6.56 -30.90
CA LYS A 333 -1.90 6.90 -31.51
C LYS A 333 -3.00 6.07 -30.87
N VAL A 334 -4.08 6.72 -30.43
CA VAL A 334 -5.30 6.07 -29.96
C VAL A 334 -6.19 5.80 -31.16
N GLU A 335 -6.36 4.52 -31.53
CA GLU A 335 -7.22 4.11 -32.63
C GLU A 335 -8.67 3.86 -32.20
N ARG A 336 -8.84 3.36 -30.97
CA ARG A 336 -10.17 3.06 -30.39
C ARG A 336 -10.14 3.06 -28.87
N VAL A 337 -11.26 3.47 -28.26
CA VAL A 337 -11.53 3.44 -26.82
C VAL A 337 -12.72 2.52 -26.57
N ASN A 338 -12.59 1.56 -25.68
CA ASN A 338 -13.68 0.72 -25.19
C ASN A 338 -13.73 0.82 -23.67
N VAL A 339 -14.93 0.81 -23.09
CA VAL A 339 -15.12 0.91 -21.63
C VAL A 339 -15.85 -0.33 -21.15
N PHE A 340 -15.39 -0.88 -20.05
CA PHE A 340 -15.89 -2.11 -19.43
C PHE A 340 -16.15 -1.93 -17.93
N GLY A 341 -16.79 -2.94 -17.33
CA GLY A 341 -17.13 -3.00 -15.93
C GLY A 341 -18.47 -2.34 -15.59
N LYS A 342 -19.11 -2.80 -14.52
CA LYS A 342 -20.39 -2.24 -14.06
C LYS A 342 -20.29 -0.75 -13.70
N ASN A 343 -19.14 -0.35 -13.20
CA ASN A 343 -18.84 1.02 -12.77
C ASN A 343 -18.17 1.86 -13.86
N ARG A 344 -18.06 1.34 -15.12
CA ARG A 344 -17.43 2.04 -16.26
C ARG A 344 -16.02 2.56 -15.94
N ASN A 345 -15.25 1.80 -15.18
CA ASN A 345 -13.93 2.18 -14.66
C ASN A 345 -12.77 1.34 -15.21
N VAL A 346 -13.01 0.59 -16.28
CA VAL A 346 -11.98 -0.18 -16.99
C VAL A 346 -11.97 0.27 -18.44
N ILE A 347 -10.92 0.98 -18.86
CA ILE A 347 -10.78 1.57 -20.17
C ILE A 347 -9.73 0.80 -20.95
N LYS A 348 -10.12 0.27 -22.09
CA LYS A 348 -9.24 -0.42 -23.03
C LYS A 348 -9.01 0.43 -24.26
N LEU A 349 -7.76 0.75 -24.52
CA LEU A 349 -7.31 1.51 -25.67
C LEU A 349 -6.69 0.58 -26.73
N ALA A 350 -7.12 0.68 -27.98
CA ALA A 350 -6.33 0.14 -29.08
C ALA A 350 -5.31 1.21 -29.48
N LEU A 351 -4.03 0.91 -29.28
CA LEU A 351 -2.92 1.83 -29.47
C LEU A 351 -2.06 1.42 -30.67
N LYS A 352 -1.49 2.41 -31.36
CA LYS A 352 -0.56 2.19 -32.46
C LYS A 352 0.69 3.04 -32.31
N SER A 353 1.85 2.40 -32.40
CA SER A 353 3.16 3.09 -32.41
C SER A 353 3.44 3.77 -33.75
N GLY A 354 4.44 4.66 -33.77
CA GLY A 354 4.95 5.27 -34.98
C GLY A 354 5.55 4.24 -35.98
N GLN A 355 6.02 3.09 -35.49
CA GLN A 355 6.54 1.98 -36.33
C GLN A 355 5.45 1.04 -36.83
N GLY A 356 4.20 1.25 -36.39
CA GLY A 356 3.04 0.46 -36.85
C GLY A 356 2.60 -0.66 -35.90
N THR A 357 3.32 -0.90 -34.81
CA THR A 357 2.95 -1.91 -33.81
C THR A 357 1.63 -1.54 -33.16
N ARG A 358 0.70 -2.49 -33.11
CA ARG A 358 -0.58 -2.37 -32.42
C ARG A 358 -0.53 -3.11 -31.09
N ILE A 359 -1.01 -2.47 -30.03
CA ILE A 359 -1.06 -3.05 -28.67
C ILE A 359 -2.28 -2.53 -27.92
N ASP A 360 -2.86 -3.38 -27.10
CA ASP A 360 -3.92 -2.97 -26.17
C ASP A 360 -3.34 -2.33 -24.92
N GLY A 361 -3.87 -1.16 -24.53
CA GLY A 361 -3.55 -0.49 -23.28
C GLY A 361 -4.74 -0.49 -22.33
N MET A 362 -4.50 -0.82 -21.05
CA MET A 362 -5.55 -0.80 -20.01
C MET A 362 -5.30 0.35 -19.06
N ILE A 363 -6.37 1.10 -18.78
CA ILE A 363 -6.43 2.15 -17.74
C ILE A 363 -7.56 1.79 -16.80
N PHE A 364 -7.33 1.97 -15.48
CA PHE A 364 -8.30 1.72 -14.43
C PHE A 364 -8.68 3.04 -13.77
N GLU A 365 -9.69 3.69 -14.33
CA GLU A 365 -10.11 5.05 -14.00
C GLU A 365 -11.57 5.24 -14.40
N ASP A 366 -12.26 6.21 -13.78
CA ASP A 366 -13.62 6.59 -14.18
C ASP A 366 -13.67 7.09 -15.63
N GLU A 367 -14.69 6.68 -16.39
CA GLU A 367 -14.83 7.04 -17.79
C GLU A 367 -14.96 8.54 -18.03
N ASP A 368 -15.71 9.24 -17.18
CA ASP A 368 -15.95 10.67 -17.36
C ASP A 368 -14.67 11.47 -17.11
N GLU A 369 -13.90 11.12 -16.06
CA GLU A 369 -12.58 11.70 -15.79
C GLU A 369 -11.61 11.43 -16.95
N PHE A 370 -11.62 10.22 -17.52
CA PHE A 370 -10.79 9.86 -18.66
C PHE A 370 -11.16 10.66 -19.92
N ARG A 371 -12.46 10.77 -20.21
CA ARG A 371 -12.94 11.51 -21.41
C ARG A 371 -12.66 13.00 -21.30
N GLU A 372 -12.80 13.57 -20.12
CA GLU A 372 -12.43 14.97 -19.86
C GLU A 372 -10.93 15.21 -20.16
N LYS A 373 -10.04 14.32 -19.67
CA LYS A 373 -8.61 14.41 -19.95
C LYS A 373 -8.28 14.19 -21.42
N MET A 374 -8.98 13.32 -22.10
CA MET A 374 -8.74 12.98 -23.51
C MET A 374 -9.15 14.14 -24.43
N GLY A 375 -10.32 14.76 -24.20
CA GLY A 375 -10.85 15.79 -25.07
C GLY A 375 -10.88 15.35 -26.55
N THR A 376 -10.25 16.13 -27.41
CA THR A 376 -10.08 15.87 -28.85
C THR A 376 -8.75 15.24 -29.24
N ALA A 377 -7.88 14.96 -28.28
CA ALA A 377 -6.54 14.46 -28.52
C ALA A 377 -6.55 13.03 -29.09
N LYS A 378 -5.63 12.79 -30.02
CA LYS A 378 -5.50 11.50 -30.71
C LYS A 378 -4.27 10.70 -30.30
N TYR A 379 -3.41 11.28 -29.48
CA TYR A 379 -2.17 10.66 -29.03
C TYR A 379 -2.08 10.66 -27.52
N ILE A 380 -1.47 9.60 -26.98
CA ILE A 380 -1.19 9.43 -25.56
C ILE A 380 0.31 9.19 -25.34
N THR A 381 0.87 9.86 -24.37
CA THR A 381 2.19 9.54 -23.81
C THR A 381 1.94 8.88 -22.46
N CYS A 382 2.54 7.74 -22.20
CA CYS A 382 2.24 6.97 -21.01
C CYS A 382 3.44 6.25 -20.41
N THR A 383 3.36 6.00 -19.10
CA THR A 383 4.17 4.98 -18.44
C THR A 383 3.33 3.71 -18.28
N TYR A 384 3.99 2.55 -18.33
CA TYR A 384 3.27 1.30 -18.41
C TYR A 384 4.05 0.10 -17.87
N TYR A 385 3.31 -0.96 -17.52
CA TYR A 385 3.84 -2.29 -17.32
C TYR A 385 3.42 -3.19 -18.47
N PRO A 386 4.37 -3.88 -19.17
CA PRO A 386 4.01 -4.89 -20.13
C PRO A 386 3.44 -6.12 -19.41
N VAL A 387 2.38 -6.70 -19.96
CA VAL A 387 1.72 -7.88 -19.41
C VAL A 387 1.28 -8.82 -20.50
N ILE A 388 1.17 -10.10 -20.17
CA ILE A 388 0.53 -11.10 -21.02
C ILE A 388 -0.93 -11.19 -20.58
N ASN A 389 -1.85 -10.88 -21.49
CA ASN A 389 -3.27 -11.13 -21.28
C ASN A 389 -3.60 -12.52 -21.83
N GLU A 390 -4.22 -13.36 -20.99
CA GLU A 390 -4.69 -14.68 -21.37
C GLU A 390 -6.23 -14.71 -21.30
N TYR A 391 -6.86 -14.97 -22.42
CA TYR A 391 -8.31 -15.05 -22.50
C TYR A 391 -8.71 -16.24 -23.38
N GLN A 392 -9.50 -17.15 -22.84
CA GLN A 392 -9.94 -18.39 -23.53
C GLN A 392 -8.78 -19.18 -24.17
N GLY A 393 -7.63 -19.23 -23.48
CA GLY A 393 -6.43 -19.93 -23.95
C GLY A 393 -5.58 -19.16 -24.96
N TYR A 394 -6.02 -17.99 -25.42
CA TYR A 394 -5.25 -17.12 -26.31
C TYR A 394 -4.41 -16.13 -25.49
N LYS A 395 -3.11 -16.07 -25.77
CA LYS A 395 -2.17 -15.12 -25.15
C LYS A 395 -1.91 -13.95 -26.10
N SER A 396 -2.03 -12.74 -25.56
CA SER A 396 -1.74 -11.51 -26.27
C SER A 396 -0.91 -10.55 -25.42
N LEU A 397 -0.11 -9.72 -26.07
CA LEU A 397 0.63 -8.65 -25.43
C LEU A 397 -0.29 -7.48 -25.13
N GLN A 398 -0.18 -6.92 -23.94
CA GLN A 398 -0.95 -5.81 -23.47
C GLN A 398 -0.06 -4.92 -22.58
N ILE A 399 -0.41 -3.65 -22.43
CA ILE A 399 0.22 -2.75 -21.46
C ILE A 399 -0.80 -2.29 -20.42
N ASN A 400 -0.41 -2.30 -19.15
CA ASN A 400 -1.16 -1.66 -18.08
C ASN A 400 -0.60 -0.27 -17.85
N ILE A 401 -1.33 0.75 -18.30
CA ILE A 401 -0.95 2.15 -18.24
C ILE A 401 -1.07 2.63 -16.79
N GLN A 402 -0.01 3.29 -16.29
CA GLN A 402 0.07 3.75 -14.90
C GLN A 402 -0.12 5.26 -14.80
N ASN A 403 0.59 6.01 -15.62
CA ASN A 403 0.45 7.46 -15.74
C ASN A 403 0.39 7.81 -17.21
N TYR A 404 -0.36 8.84 -17.53
CA TYR A 404 -0.50 9.27 -18.92
C TYR A 404 -0.90 10.73 -19.03
N PHE A 405 -0.66 11.30 -20.19
CA PHE A 405 -1.25 12.54 -20.64
C PHE A 405 -1.49 12.48 -22.14
N PHE A 406 -2.49 13.19 -22.57
CA PHE A 406 -2.83 13.28 -23.99
C PHE A 406 -2.05 14.39 -24.67
N VAL A 407 -1.76 14.19 -25.97
CA VAL A 407 -1.00 15.13 -26.79
C VAL A 407 -1.80 15.38 -28.09
N GLU A 408 -1.96 16.61 -28.46
CA GLU A 408 -2.42 17.01 -29.79
C GLU A 408 -1.32 16.75 -30.82
N GLU A 409 -1.64 16.76 -32.13
CA GLU A 409 -0.66 16.44 -33.19
C GLU A 409 0.60 17.28 -33.19
#